data_4040d8b62a544cfcd3b0a085fbd17445
#
_entry.id   4040d8b62a544cfcd3b0a085fbd17445
#
_cell.length_a   1.000
_cell.length_b   1.000
_cell.length_c   1.000
_cell.angle_alpha   90.00
_cell.angle_beta   90.00
_cell.angle_gamma   90.00
#
_symmetry.space_group_name_H-M   'P 1'
#
loop_
_entity.id
_entity.type
_entity.pdbx_description
1 polymer ?
#
loop_
_entity_poly.entity_id
_entity_poly.type
_entity_poly.pdbx_seq_one_letter_code
_entity_poly.pdbx_strand_id
1 'polypeptide(L)' 'MIYLREEDGQYVGPFRSRTDAQRFIELMQLCGENWASTEIVDEERVIDPAERQTDPIQ' A
#
# COMPACT_ATOMS: atom_id res chain seq x y z
N MET A 1 -5.94 -7.61 -7.13
CA MET A 1 -5.58 -6.19 -7.14
C MET A 1 -4.28 -5.97 -6.40
N ILE A 2 -3.47 -5.08 -6.90
CA ILE A 2 -2.15 -4.86 -6.33
C ILE A 2 -2.20 -3.69 -5.35
N TYR A 3 -1.72 -3.93 -4.15
CA TYR A 3 -1.67 -2.90 -3.13
C TYR A 3 -0.29 -2.84 -2.52
N LEU A 4 0.01 -1.73 -1.89
CA LEU A 4 1.19 -1.60 -1.05
C LEU A 4 0.72 -1.67 0.39
N ARG A 5 1.38 -2.52 1.17
CA ARG A 5 1.06 -2.64 2.59
C ARG A 5 2.19 -2.03 3.39
N GLU A 6 1.87 -1.02 4.16
CA GLU A 6 2.86 -0.33 4.94
C GLU A 6 3.12 -1.06 6.25
N GLU A 7 4.19 -0.68 6.89
CA GLU A 7 4.62 -1.31 8.11
C GLU A 7 3.55 -1.26 9.20
N ASP A 8 2.75 -0.22 9.20
CA ASP A 8 1.70 -0.06 10.21
C ASP A 8 0.41 -0.77 9.82
N GLY A 9 0.41 -1.49 8.72
CA GLY A 9 -0.75 -2.25 8.31
C GLY A 9 -1.68 -1.53 7.36
N GLN A 10 -1.37 -0.31 6.99
CA GLN A 10 -2.22 0.43 6.08
C GLN A 10 -1.94 0.06 4.64
N TYR A 11 -2.95 0.15 3.79
CA TYR A 11 -2.82 -0.20 2.39
C TYR A 11 -2.92 1.04 1.53
N VAL A 12 -2.16 1.02 0.43
CA VAL A 12 -2.19 2.08 -0.55
C VAL A 12 -2.48 1.47 -1.91
N GLY A 13 -3.36 2.06 -2.66
CA GLY A 13 -3.72 1.55 -3.97
C GLY A 13 -5.21 1.64 -4.17
N PRO A 14 -5.74 0.86 -5.12
CA PRO A 14 -5.07 -0.22 -5.86
C PRO A 14 -4.25 0.28 -7.02
N PHE A 15 -3.25 -0.51 -7.40
CA PHE A 15 -2.41 -0.22 -8.55
C PHE A 15 -2.74 -1.20 -9.66
N ARG A 16 -2.41 -0.82 -10.89
CA ARG A 16 -2.71 -1.65 -12.05
C ARG A 16 -1.84 -2.88 -12.09
N SER A 17 -0.60 -2.77 -11.66
CA SER A 17 0.34 -3.85 -11.75
C SER A 17 1.40 -3.68 -10.68
N ARG A 18 2.20 -4.72 -10.51
CA ARG A 18 3.32 -4.65 -9.58
C ARG A 18 4.34 -3.61 -10.03
N THR A 19 4.48 -3.43 -11.34
CA THR A 19 5.40 -2.44 -11.87
C THR A 19 4.97 -1.03 -11.46
N ASP A 20 3.67 -0.76 -11.54
CA ASP A 20 3.17 0.54 -11.15
C ASP A 20 3.37 0.77 -9.65
N ALA A 21 3.13 -0.25 -8.84
CA ALA A 21 3.34 -0.15 -7.42
C ALA A 21 4.80 0.12 -7.09
N GLN A 22 5.70 -0.57 -7.80
CA GLN A 22 7.13 -0.39 -7.59
C GLN A 22 7.56 1.03 -7.95
N ARG A 23 7.02 1.55 -9.04
CA ARG A 23 7.33 2.92 -9.45
C ARG A 23 6.87 3.92 -8.41
N PHE A 24 5.74 3.66 -7.80
CA PHE A 24 5.23 4.55 -6.78
C PHE A 24 6.18 4.58 -5.59
N ILE A 25 6.67 3.42 -5.18
CA ILE A 25 7.63 3.35 -4.09
C ILE A 25 8.89 4.15 -4.43
N GLU A 26 9.40 3.96 -5.63
CA GLU A 26 10.60 4.66 -6.05
C GLU A 26 10.41 6.17 -6.03
N LEU A 27 9.25 6.60 -6.49
CA LEU A 27 8.95 8.01 -6.53
C LEU A 27 8.88 8.60 -5.14
N MET A 28 8.24 7.89 -4.22
CA MET A 28 8.13 8.37 -2.85
C MET A 28 9.50 8.43 -2.18
N GLN A 29 10.35 7.47 -2.46
CA GLN A 29 11.69 7.47 -1.89
C GLN A 29 12.52 8.63 -2.44
N LEU A 30 12.32 8.97 -3.71
CA LEU A 30 12.99 10.13 -4.29
C LEU A 30 12.52 11.41 -3.63
N CYS A 31 11.30 11.43 -3.14
CA CYS A 31 10.78 12.59 -2.43
C CYS A 31 11.23 12.63 -0.97
N GLY A 32 12.05 11.70 -0.56
CA GLY A 32 12.60 11.71 0.79
C GLY A 32 11.82 10.89 1.79
N GLU A 33 10.82 10.14 1.34
CA GLU A 33 10.04 9.34 2.26
C GLU A 33 10.66 7.95 2.41
N ASN A 34 10.45 7.35 3.56
CA ASN A 34 10.97 6.03 3.83
C ASN A 34 9.92 4.99 3.56
N TRP A 35 10.07 4.27 2.47
CA TRP A 35 9.13 3.22 2.09
C TRP A 35 9.80 1.85 2.06
N ALA A 36 10.90 1.72 2.76
CA ALA A 36 11.68 0.48 2.71
C ALA A 36 10.94 -0.72 3.28
N SER A 37 10.04 -0.49 4.24
CA SER A 37 9.31 -1.57 4.87
C SER A 37 7.98 -1.84 4.22
N THR A 38 7.72 -1.24 3.07
CA THR A 38 6.46 -1.42 2.36
C THR A 38 6.54 -2.66 1.48
N GLU A 39 5.49 -3.46 1.49
CA GLU A 39 5.42 -4.66 0.67
C GLU A 39 4.41 -4.51 -0.44
N ILE A 40 4.69 -5.12 -1.58
CA ILE A 40 3.73 -5.19 -2.67
C ILE A 40 2.94 -6.47 -2.47
N VAL A 41 1.63 -6.36 -2.33
CA VAL A 41 0.77 -7.51 -2.08
C VAL A 41 -0.31 -7.59 -3.14
N ASP A 42 -0.76 -8.79 -3.42
CA ASP A 42 -1.81 -9.03 -4.39
C ASP A 42 -3.05 -9.49 -3.64
N GLU A 43 -4.06 -8.64 -3.61
CA GLU A 43 -5.31 -8.96 -2.92
C GLU A 43 -6.37 -9.31 -3.93
N GLU A 44 -7.19 -10.30 -3.61
CA GLU A 44 -8.20 -10.76 -4.53
C GLU A 44 -9.41 -9.84 -4.58
N ARG A 45 -9.55 -8.98 -3.62
CA ARG A 45 -10.69 -8.09 -3.56
C ARG A 45 -10.25 -6.67 -3.30
N VAL A 46 -11.14 -5.75 -3.59
CA VAL A 46 -10.87 -4.35 -3.31
C VAL A 46 -10.91 -4.14 -1.80
N ILE A 47 -9.90 -3.49 -1.27
CA ILE A 47 -9.84 -3.20 0.14
C ILE A 47 -10.54 -1.89 0.40
N ASP A 48 -11.60 -1.96 1.19
CA ASP A 48 -12.36 -0.79 1.54
C ASP A 48 -11.55 0.16 2.39
N PRO A 49 -11.73 1.45 2.24
CA PRO A 49 -11.05 2.40 3.13
C PRO A 49 -11.36 2.12 4.59
N ALA A 50 -12.56 1.67 4.89
CA ALA A 50 -12.91 1.36 6.27
C ALA A 50 -12.14 0.17 6.80
N GLU A 51 -11.82 -0.79 5.93
CA GLU A 51 -11.07 -1.97 6.33
C GLU A 51 -9.60 -1.65 6.54
N ARG A 52 -9.12 -0.61 5.90
CA ARG A 52 -7.72 -0.25 6.03
C ARG A 52 -7.42 0.42 7.35
N GLN A 53 -8.45 0.86 8.05
CA GLN A 53 -8.24 1.49 9.32
C GLN A 53 -8.35 0.45 10.37
N THR A 54 -7.39 0.40 11.21
CA THR A 54 -7.47 -0.60 12.25
C THR A 54 -7.99 0.06 13.46
N ASP A 55 -9.10 0.62 13.35
CA ASP A 55 -9.69 1.29 14.45
C ASP A 55 -10.36 0.32 15.34
N PRO A 56 -9.89 0.12 16.47
CA PRO A 56 -10.45 -0.88 17.31
C PRO A 56 -11.65 -0.45 18.05
N ILE A 57 -12.09 0.62 17.82
CA ILE A 57 -13.03 1.07 18.45
C ILE A 57 -14.05 0.58 18.37
N GLN A 58 -14.51 0.47 18.51
CA GLN A 58 -15.57 0.09 18.35
C GLN A 58 -15.92 -0.58 19.12
#